data_e2a47d67c5cc2c3a34fce5ca17433846
#
_entry.id   e2a47d67c5cc2c3a34fce5ca17433846
#
_cell.length_a   1.000
_cell.length_b   1.000
_cell.length_c   1.000
_cell.angle_alpha   90.00
_cell.angle_beta   90.00
_cell.angle_gamma   90.00
#
_symmetry.space_group_name_H-M   'P 1'
#
loop_
_entity.id
_entity.type
_entity.pdbx_description
1 polymer ?
#
loop_
_entity_poly.entity_id
_entity_poly.type
_entity_poly.pdbx_seq_one_letter_code
_entity_poly.pdbx_strand_id
1 'polypeptide(L)'
;MAKYSQFWIASLILALGAIASAGGQKESLLIGPGDMLHVQVFDTPELEQHARVTDAGDLPLIVGGTVHLIGLTPDQAARTVESVLVKGQIMLHPSVAITVEEYSTQKISVFGEVRVPGAYPINTPRSVLDVLTLAGGLTDIADRKVLIERRGSKARIPYFVSNSPDAALDSAVQVSPGDTVIVPRAGMVYVLGDVARPGGYTMTNNDAQITVLQLVARAGGTNHSAVPSHAKLIHKSGNSYIEEPLPLSAMQKGNRSDLPLRADDIVYVPFSYMRNFGMQASGLAGQVGSAAIYRF
;
A
#
# COMPACT_ATOMS: atom_id res chain seq x y z
N MET A 1 -24.82 68.69 13.79
CA MET A 1 -24.04 67.64 13.14
C MET A 1 -24.10 66.40 14.02
N ALA A 2 -25.13 65.60 13.91
CA ALA A 2 -25.22 64.29 14.57
C ALA A 2 -26.45 63.57 14.02
N LYS A 3 -26.27 62.76 13.00
CA LYS A 3 -27.27 61.82 12.46
C LYS A 3 -26.59 60.96 11.43
N TYR A 4 -25.90 59.90 11.84
CA TYR A 4 -25.51 58.76 11.00
C TYR A 4 -24.69 57.74 11.86
N SER A 5 -25.30 57.13 12.87
CA SER A 5 -24.66 56.07 13.63
C SER A 5 -25.58 54.95 14.12
N GLN A 6 -26.72 54.71 13.46
CA GLN A 6 -27.65 53.65 13.91
C GLN A 6 -28.06 52.63 12.84
N PHE A 7 -27.39 52.58 11.71
CA PHE A 7 -27.74 51.61 10.63
C PHE A 7 -26.77 50.43 10.45
N TRP A 8 -25.78 50.26 11.31
CA TRP A 8 -24.77 49.21 11.14
C TRP A 8 -24.87 48.04 12.13
N ILE A 9 -25.85 47.97 13.00
CA ILE A 9 -25.99 46.92 14.02
C ILE A 9 -27.08 45.90 13.66
N ALA A 10 -27.91 46.12 12.67
CA ALA A 10 -29.01 45.23 12.29
C ALA A 10 -28.64 44.16 11.24
N SER A 11 -27.41 44.18 10.67
CA SER A 11 -27.00 43.24 9.59
C SER A 11 -26.11 42.09 10.05
N LEU A 12 -25.79 41.99 11.36
CA LEU A 12 -24.85 40.97 11.85
C LEU A 12 -25.50 39.79 12.62
N ILE A 13 -26.84 39.73 12.67
CA ILE A 13 -27.55 38.67 13.43
C ILE A 13 -28.24 37.64 12.54
N LEU A 14 -28.13 37.71 11.21
CA LEU A 14 -28.79 36.75 10.30
C LEU A 14 -27.85 35.75 9.62
N ALA A 15 -26.60 35.63 10.05
CA ALA A 15 -25.62 34.69 9.48
C ALA A 15 -25.23 33.51 10.41
N LEU A 16 -25.98 33.31 11.53
CA LEU A 16 -25.64 32.24 12.50
C LEU A 16 -26.70 31.14 12.59
N GLY A 17 -27.29 30.75 11.47
CA GLY A 17 -28.39 29.78 11.44
C GLY A 17 -28.30 28.65 10.43
N ALA A 18 -27.09 28.24 10.01
CA ALA A 18 -26.93 27.07 9.13
C ALA A 18 -25.70 26.27 9.50
N ILE A 19 -25.53 25.87 10.77
CA ILE A 19 -24.77 24.67 11.08
C ILE A 19 -25.71 23.52 10.77
N ALA A 20 -25.77 23.14 9.50
CA ALA A 20 -26.35 21.88 9.09
C ALA A 20 -25.61 20.78 9.86
N SER A 21 -26.34 20.12 10.75
CA SER A 21 -25.93 18.86 11.37
C SER A 21 -25.54 17.89 10.26
N ALA A 22 -24.27 17.79 9.96
CA ALA A 22 -23.70 16.62 9.31
C ALA A 22 -23.83 15.49 10.35
N GLY A 23 -25.06 15.00 10.51
CA GLY A 23 -25.32 13.72 11.16
C GLY A 23 -24.50 12.71 10.36
N GLY A 24 -23.46 12.15 10.97
CA GLY A 24 -22.72 11.03 10.41
C GLY A 24 -23.75 9.97 10.02
N GLN A 25 -24.06 9.88 8.75
CA GLN A 25 -24.73 8.72 8.19
C GLN A 25 -23.80 7.55 8.53
N LYS A 26 -24.21 6.72 9.49
CA LYS A 26 -23.69 5.35 9.55
C LYS A 26 -23.92 4.83 8.15
N GLU A 27 -22.86 4.65 7.38
CA GLU A 27 -22.90 3.91 6.12
C GLU A 27 -23.38 2.52 6.49
N SER A 28 -24.71 2.33 6.46
CA SER A 28 -25.30 1.02 6.63
C SER A 28 -24.90 0.21 5.43
N LEU A 29 -24.20 -0.87 5.70
CA LEU A 29 -23.70 -1.79 4.70
C LEU A 29 -24.85 -2.28 3.82
N LEU A 30 -24.66 -2.22 2.51
CA LEU A 30 -25.67 -2.64 1.55
C LEU A 30 -25.54 -4.15 1.29
N ILE A 31 -26.66 -4.83 1.20
CA ILE A 31 -26.74 -6.24 0.85
C ILE A 31 -26.21 -6.44 -0.58
N GLY A 32 -25.35 -7.42 -0.75
CA GLY A 32 -24.72 -7.80 -2.01
C GLY A 32 -24.99 -9.26 -2.42
N PRO A 33 -24.64 -9.62 -3.68
CA PRO A 33 -24.75 -11.00 -4.13
C PRO A 33 -23.88 -11.93 -3.29
N GLY A 34 -24.40 -13.10 -2.97
CA GLY A 34 -23.69 -14.12 -2.19
C GLY A 34 -23.72 -13.90 -0.68
N ASP A 35 -24.25 -12.77 -0.18
CA ASP A 35 -24.36 -12.53 1.27
C ASP A 35 -25.32 -13.55 1.91
N MET A 36 -25.00 -14.04 3.12
CA MET A 36 -25.85 -14.89 3.91
C MET A 36 -26.71 -14.02 4.82
N LEU A 37 -28.01 -14.10 4.65
CA LEU A 37 -28.96 -13.35 5.45
C LEU A 37 -29.71 -14.30 6.41
N HIS A 38 -29.86 -13.86 7.64
CA HIS A 38 -30.79 -14.43 8.61
C HIS A 38 -32.07 -13.58 8.57
N VAL A 39 -33.14 -14.16 8.11
CA VAL A 39 -34.48 -13.54 8.06
C VAL A 39 -35.29 -14.11 9.21
N GLN A 40 -35.67 -13.26 10.14
CA GLN A 40 -36.49 -13.63 11.28
C GLN A 40 -37.85 -12.93 11.17
N VAL A 41 -38.91 -13.70 11.22
CA VAL A 41 -40.29 -13.20 11.27
C VAL A 41 -40.83 -13.36 12.66
N PHE A 42 -41.12 -12.27 13.34
CA PHE A 42 -41.63 -12.31 14.72
C PHE A 42 -43.01 -13.01 14.76
N ASP A 43 -43.25 -13.72 15.85
CA ASP A 43 -44.44 -14.52 16.09
C ASP A 43 -44.68 -15.69 15.10
N THR A 44 -43.71 -15.98 14.19
CA THR A 44 -43.84 -17.09 13.22
C THR A 44 -42.48 -17.73 12.99
N PRO A 45 -41.99 -18.55 13.96
CA PRO A 45 -40.67 -19.19 13.84
C PRO A 45 -40.51 -20.11 12.61
N GLU A 46 -41.64 -20.64 12.09
CA GLU A 46 -41.63 -21.52 10.91
C GLU A 46 -41.15 -20.79 9.63
N LEU A 47 -41.17 -19.45 9.62
CA LEU A 47 -40.69 -18.60 8.51
C LEU A 47 -39.27 -18.08 8.73
N GLU A 48 -38.65 -18.41 9.86
CA GLU A 48 -37.24 -18.11 10.12
C GLU A 48 -36.35 -18.90 9.16
N GLN A 49 -35.43 -18.21 8.51
CA GLN A 49 -34.55 -18.86 7.54
C GLN A 49 -33.19 -18.19 7.45
N HIS A 50 -32.19 -19.02 7.10
CA HIS A 50 -30.88 -18.58 6.66
C HIS A 50 -30.80 -18.82 5.16
N ALA A 51 -30.67 -17.75 4.38
CA ALA A 51 -30.65 -17.87 2.93
C ALA A 51 -29.58 -16.95 2.32
N ARG A 52 -28.99 -17.43 1.23
CA ARG A 52 -27.96 -16.71 0.51
C ARG A 52 -28.60 -15.91 -0.64
N VAL A 53 -28.19 -14.64 -0.76
CA VAL A 53 -28.58 -13.79 -1.88
C VAL A 53 -27.97 -14.34 -3.16
N THR A 54 -28.76 -14.51 -4.20
CA THR A 54 -28.32 -15.01 -5.49
C THR A 54 -27.43 -13.99 -6.22
N ASP A 55 -26.75 -14.43 -7.29
CA ASP A 55 -25.96 -13.52 -8.13
C ASP A 55 -26.82 -12.44 -8.80
N ALA A 56 -28.11 -12.71 -9.01
CA ALA A 56 -29.09 -11.73 -9.50
C ALA A 56 -29.52 -10.71 -8.43
N GLY A 57 -29.13 -10.90 -7.17
CA GLY A 57 -29.52 -10.04 -6.06
C GLY A 57 -30.85 -10.40 -5.40
N ASP A 58 -31.36 -11.59 -5.68
CA ASP A 58 -32.64 -12.08 -5.18
C ASP A 58 -32.43 -13.00 -3.96
N LEU A 59 -33.32 -12.88 -2.96
CA LEU A 59 -33.40 -13.77 -1.82
C LEU A 59 -34.62 -14.68 -1.98
N PRO A 60 -34.47 -16.03 -2.02
CA PRO A 60 -35.59 -16.95 -1.96
C PRO A 60 -36.17 -16.95 -0.55
N LEU A 61 -37.48 -16.75 -0.42
CA LEU A 61 -38.22 -16.89 0.84
C LEU A 61 -38.90 -18.25 0.90
N ILE A 62 -39.11 -18.78 2.12
CA ILE A 62 -39.88 -20.02 2.35
C ILE A 62 -41.30 -19.87 1.80
N VAL A 63 -41.87 -18.69 1.98
CA VAL A 63 -43.19 -18.30 1.43
C VAL A 63 -43.10 -16.92 0.78
N GLY A 64 -43.89 -16.67 -0.26
CA GLY A 64 -43.88 -15.36 -0.93
C GLY A 64 -42.96 -15.27 -2.16
N GLY A 65 -42.20 -16.35 -2.47
CA GLY A 65 -41.36 -16.41 -3.67
C GLY A 65 -39.98 -15.79 -3.46
N THR A 66 -39.45 -15.05 -4.46
CA THR A 66 -38.15 -14.40 -4.43
C THR A 66 -38.31 -12.90 -4.28
N VAL A 67 -37.40 -12.28 -3.51
CA VAL A 67 -37.39 -10.83 -3.25
C VAL A 67 -36.04 -10.23 -3.62
N HIS A 68 -36.07 -9.15 -4.41
CA HIS A 68 -34.87 -8.43 -4.82
C HIS A 68 -34.37 -7.53 -3.72
N LEU A 69 -33.17 -7.83 -3.17
CA LEU A 69 -32.60 -7.14 -1.98
C LEU A 69 -31.25 -6.48 -2.22
N ILE A 70 -30.65 -6.66 -3.40
CA ILE A 70 -29.34 -6.08 -3.71
C ILE A 70 -29.38 -4.55 -3.58
N GLY A 71 -28.35 -3.97 -2.94
CA GLY A 71 -28.24 -2.53 -2.77
C GLY A 71 -29.14 -1.93 -1.70
N LEU A 72 -29.91 -2.74 -0.98
CA LEU A 72 -30.72 -2.31 0.15
C LEU A 72 -29.92 -2.44 1.45
N THR A 73 -30.23 -1.59 2.44
CA THR A 73 -29.79 -1.82 3.82
C THR A 73 -30.60 -2.96 4.45
N PRO A 74 -30.14 -3.62 5.51
CA PRO A 74 -30.91 -4.64 6.22
C PRO A 74 -32.31 -4.17 6.63
N ASP A 75 -32.43 -2.91 7.10
CA ASP A 75 -33.72 -2.33 7.48
C ASP A 75 -34.66 -2.10 6.29
N GLN A 76 -34.12 -1.70 5.14
CA GLN A 76 -34.88 -1.54 3.90
C GLN A 76 -35.30 -2.90 3.34
N ALA A 77 -34.41 -3.90 3.42
CA ALA A 77 -34.71 -5.25 3.03
C ALA A 77 -35.82 -5.87 3.89
N ALA A 78 -35.80 -5.66 5.21
CA ALA A 78 -36.85 -6.10 6.10
C ALA A 78 -38.23 -5.54 5.68
N ARG A 79 -38.32 -4.23 5.45
CA ARG A 79 -39.56 -3.60 4.95
C ARG A 79 -40.01 -4.13 3.60
N THR A 80 -39.07 -4.47 2.74
CA THR A 80 -39.37 -5.04 1.42
C THR A 80 -39.98 -6.42 1.59
N VAL A 81 -39.41 -7.28 2.45
CA VAL A 81 -39.96 -8.60 2.77
C VAL A 81 -41.34 -8.47 3.42
N GLU A 82 -41.52 -7.57 4.41
CA GLU A 82 -42.83 -7.29 5.01
C GLU A 82 -43.87 -6.96 3.94
N SER A 83 -43.52 -6.08 2.98
CA SER A 83 -44.43 -5.70 1.89
C SER A 83 -44.83 -6.87 1.00
N VAL A 84 -43.91 -7.82 0.77
CA VAL A 84 -44.17 -9.04 -0.03
C VAL A 84 -45.09 -9.97 0.72
N LEU A 85 -44.91 -10.16 2.04
CA LEU A 85 -45.78 -11.01 2.86
C LEU A 85 -47.20 -10.46 2.96
N VAL A 86 -47.36 -9.13 3.04
CA VAL A 86 -48.70 -8.47 3.04
C VAL A 86 -49.37 -8.60 1.66
N LYS A 87 -48.66 -8.27 0.57
CA LYS A 87 -49.19 -8.33 -0.78
C LYS A 87 -49.56 -9.76 -1.21
N GLY A 88 -48.77 -10.73 -0.73
CA GLY A 88 -49.04 -12.17 -0.96
C GLY A 88 -50.18 -12.71 -0.09
N GLN A 89 -50.84 -11.88 0.73
CA GLN A 89 -51.88 -12.27 1.70
C GLN A 89 -51.46 -13.39 2.65
N ILE A 90 -50.16 -13.49 2.94
CA ILE A 90 -49.57 -14.48 3.84
C ILE A 90 -49.73 -14.04 5.29
N MET A 91 -49.46 -12.73 5.56
CA MET A 91 -49.59 -12.12 6.88
C MET A 91 -50.22 -10.74 6.76
N LEU A 92 -51.04 -10.36 7.76
CA LEU A 92 -51.67 -9.04 7.78
C LEU A 92 -50.74 -7.95 8.34
N HIS A 93 -49.96 -8.27 9.35
CA HIS A 93 -49.03 -7.36 10.04
C HIS A 93 -47.71 -8.08 10.34
N PRO A 94 -46.92 -8.41 9.30
CA PRO A 94 -45.61 -9.04 9.55
C PRO A 94 -44.66 -8.05 10.20
N SER A 95 -43.85 -8.52 11.12
CA SER A 95 -42.67 -7.81 11.66
C SER A 95 -41.46 -8.64 11.31
N VAL A 96 -40.55 -8.10 10.50
CA VAL A 96 -39.40 -8.83 9.97
C VAL A 96 -38.12 -8.15 10.41
N ALA A 97 -37.16 -8.95 10.91
CA ALA A 97 -35.79 -8.52 11.10
C ALA A 97 -34.88 -9.26 10.12
N ILE A 98 -33.98 -8.53 9.48
CA ILE A 98 -32.94 -9.09 8.62
C ILE A 98 -31.59 -8.74 9.19
N THR A 99 -30.76 -9.77 9.41
CA THR A 99 -29.37 -9.64 9.84
C THR A 99 -28.48 -10.29 8.79
N VAL A 100 -27.38 -9.61 8.43
CA VAL A 100 -26.39 -10.21 7.54
C VAL A 100 -25.39 -10.96 8.40
N GLU A 101 -25.35 -12.29 8.27
CA GLU A 101 -24.45 -13.16 9.02
C GLU A 101 -23.08 -13.25 8.37
N GLU A 102 -23.06 -13.34 7.03
CA GLU A 102 -21.83 -13.42 6.26
C GLU A 102 -21.90 -12.51 5.04
N TYR A 103 -20.98 -11.56 4.97
CA TYR A 103 -20.82 -10.72 3.79
C TYR A 103 -19.86 -11.37 2.80
N SER A 104 -20.37 -11.90 1.69
CA SER A 104 -19.54 -12.51 0.64
C SER A 104 -18.81 -11.48 -0.22
N THR A 105 -19.41 -10.30 -0.39
CA THR A 105 -18.87 -9.22 -1.22
C THR A 105 -18.03 -8.23 -0.47
N GLN A 106 -18.00 -8.31 0.87
CA GLN A 106 -17.28 -7.39 1.73
C GLN A 106 -15.92 -7.94 2.13
N LYS A 107 -15.11 -8.22 1.12
CA LYS A 107 -13.72 -8.61 1.28
C LYS A 107 -12.84 -7.64 0.53
N ILE A 108 -11.67 -7.35 1.10
CA ILE A 108 -10.60 -6.70 0.39
C ILE A 108 -9.59 -7.76 0.00
N SER A 109 -9.11 -7.68 -1.24
CA SER A 109 -8.08 -8.58 -1.72
C SER A 109 -6.71 -7.95 -1.53
N VAL A 110 -5.76 -8.70 -0.96
CA VAL A 110 -4.36 -8.26 -0.78
C VAL A 110 -3.47 -9.22 -1.52
N PHE A 111 -2.72 -8.72 -2.50
CA PHE A 111 -1.85 -9.51 -3.36
C PHE A 111 -0.41 -8.97 -3.35
N GLY A 112 0.54 -9.85 -3.67
CA GLY A 112 1.94 -9.54 -3.86
C GLY A 112 2.78 -9.76 -2.62
N GLU A 113 3.74 -8.89 -2.36
CA GLU A 113 4.79 -9.06 -1.34
C GLU A 113 4.31 -8.68 0.06
N VAL A 114 3.29 -9.39 0.55
CA VAL A 114 2.83 -9.40 1.95
C VAL A 114 3.06 -10.77 2.56
N ARG A 115 3.10 -10.88 3.88
CA ARG A 115 3.36 -12.17 4.54
C ARG A 115 2.27 -13.19 4.31
N VAL A 116 1.01 -12.75 4.30
CA VAL A 116 -0.15 -13.62 4.06
C VAL A 116 -1.04 -12.96 3.00
N PRO A 117 -0.82 -13.23 1.71
CA PRO A 117 -1.73 -12.75 0.66
C PRO A 117 -3.08 -13.47 0.75
N GLY A 118 -4.17 -12.77 0.43
CA GLY A 118 -5.51 -13.35 0.52
C GLY A 118 -6.63 -12.33 0.49
N ALA A 119 -7.84 -12.80 0.73
CA ALA A 119 -9.03 -11.97 0.87
C ALA A 119 -9.40 -11.82 2.34
N TYR A 120 -9.50 -10.58 2.80
CA TYR A 120 -9.78 -10.24 4.19
C TYR A 120 -11.18 -9.64 4.32
N PRO A 121 -12.02 -10.14 5.24
CA PRO A 121 -13.32 -9.54 5.49
C PRO A 121 -13.15 -8.17 6.14
N ILE A 122 -13.76 -7.15 5.54
CA ILE A 122 -13.84 -5.81 6.13
C ILE A 122 -15.27 -5.29 5.97
N ASN A 123 -15.84 -4.81 7.05
CA ASN A 123 -17.24 -4.37 7.08
C ASN A 123 -17.39 -2.85 6.98
N THR A 124 -16.29 -2.13 7.07
CA THR A 124 -16.22 -0.67 6.99
C THR A 124 -14.96 -0.25 6.26
N PRO A 125 -14.91 0.92 5.65
CA PRO A 125 -13.66 1.46 5.12
C PRO A 125 -12.57 1.45 6.20
N ARG A 126 -11.38 1.01 5.82
CA ARG A 126 -10.20 0.93 6.71
C ARG A 126 -9.01 1.60 6.05
N SER A 127 -8.02 1.96 6.86
CA SER A 127 -6.76 2.46 6.31
C SER A 127 -6.01 1.34 5.58
N VAL A 128 -5.23 1.70 4.56
CA VAL A 128 -4.33 0.74 3.88
C VAL A 128 -3.42 0.05 4.87
N LEU A 129 -2.94 0.76 5.90
CA LEU A 129 -2.05 0.20 6.93
C LEU A 129 -2.75 -0.87 7.77
N ASP A 130 -4.02 -0.66 8.14
CA ASP A 130 -4.79 -1.68 8.87
C ASP A 130 -4.91 -2.96 8.05
N VAL A 131 -5.21 -2.81 6.75
CA VAL A 131 -5.35 -3.95 5.83
C VAL A 131 -4.01 -4.67 5.63
N LEU A 132 -2.91 -3.94 5.48
CA LEU A 132 -1.57 -4.54 5.41
C LEU A 132 -1.20 -5.26 6.71
N THR A 133 -1.64 -4.73 7.88
CA THR A 133 -1.44 -5.38 9.17
C THR A 133 -2.21 -6.70 9.25
N LEU A 134 -3.45 -6.76 8.76
CA LEU A 134 -4.21 -8.01 8.65
C LEU A 134 -3.49 -9.05 7.78
N ALA A 135 -2.80 -8.59 6.72
CA ALA A 135 -1.98 -9.44 5.85
C ALA A 135 -0.59 -9.80 6.45
N GLY A 136 -0.36 -9.49 7.73
CA GLY A 136 0.90 -9.77 8.43
C GLY A 136 2.03 -8.79 8.11
N GLY A 137 1.75 -7.69 7.40
CA GLY A 137 2.70 -6.68 6.98
C GLY A 137 3.41 -7.00 5.67
N LEU A 138 4.29 -6.09 5.27
CA LEU A 138 5.11 -6.21 4.07
C LEU A 138 6.23 -7.24 4.27
N THR A 139 6.67 -7.91 3.19
CA THR A 139 7.90 -8.73 3.19
C THR A 139 9.14 -7.83 3.09
N ASP A 140 10.32 -8.41 3.34
CA ASP A 140 11.61 -7.68 3.24
C ASP A 140 11.97 -7.27 1.80
N ILE A 141 11.31 -7.85 0.82
CA ILE A 141 11.50 -7.56 -0.61
C ILE A 141 10.32 -6.78 -1.21
N ALA A 142 9.37 -6.35 -0.39
CA ALA A 142 8.24 -5.57 -0.83
C ALA A 142 8.62 -4.13 -1.21
N ASP A 143 8.01 -3.61 -2.27
CA ASP A 143 8.02 -2.18 -2.53
C ASP A 143 7.08 -1.48 -1.53
N ARG A 144 7.50 -0.33 -1.03
CA ARG A 144 6.68 0.50 -0.16
C ARG A 144 5.64 1.32 -0.90
N LYS A 145 5.75 1.41 -2.21
CA LYS A 145 4.75 1.99 -3.09
C LYS A 145 3.71 0.94 -3.46
N VAL A 146 2.69 0.79 -2.61
CA VAL A 146 1.56 -0.10 -2.86
C VAL A 146 0.56 0.54 -3.82
N LEU A 147 -0.17 -0.28 -4.56
CA LEU A 147 -1.16 0.16 -5.52
C LEU A 147 -2.55 -0.28 -5.03
N ILE A 148 -3.50 0.65 -5.04
CA ILE A 148 -4.89 0.39 -4.68
C ILE A 148 -5.72 0.43 -5.95
N GLU A 149 -6.35 -0.67 -6.29
CA GLU A 149 -7.29 -0.76 -7.40
C GLU A 149 -8.71 -0.74 -6.82
N ARG A 150 -9.49 0.27 -7.18
CA ARG A 150 -10.87 0.43 -6.72
C ARG A 150 -11.80 -0.54 -7.42
N ARG A 151 -12.80 -1.02 -6.69
CA ARG A 151 -13.85 -1.87 -7.25
C ARG A 151 -14.50 -1.19 -8.45
N GLY A 152 -14.58 -1.90 -9.59
CA GLY A 152 -15.18 -1.39 -10.83
C GLY A 152 -14.34 -0.36 -11.60
N SER A 153 -13.14 -0.05 -11.14
CA SER A 153 -12.22 0.84 -11.82
C SER A 153 -10.89 0.15 -12.09
N LYS A 154 -10.32 0.35 -13.27
CA LYS A 154 -8.95 -0.09 -13.58
C LYS A 154 -7.88 0.93 -13.16
N ALA A 155 -8.30 2.06 -12.59
CA ALA A 155 -7.38 3.08 -12.09
C ALA A 155 -6.67 2.58 -10.82
N ARG A 156 -5.35 2.69 -10.81
CA ARG A 156 -4.51 2.32 -9.68
C ARG A 156 -4.04 3.56 -8.95
N ILE A 157 -4.35 3.66 -7.70
CA ILE A 157 -3.96 4.78 -6.83
C ILE A 157 -2.67 4.35 -6.10
N PRO A 158 -1.53 5.02 -6.34
CA PRO A 158 -0.31 4.70 -5.60
C PRO A 158 -0.40 5.27 -4.18
N TYR A 159 0.01 4.45 -3.21
CA TYR A 159 0.14 4.82 -1.82
C TYR A 159 1.52 4.43 -1.29
N PHE A 160 2.22 5.35 -0.64
CA PHE A 160 3.54 5.09 -0.08
C PHE A 160 3.44 4.76 1.41
N VAL A 161 3.88 3.56 1.78
CA VAL A 161 3.92 3.09 3.18
C VAL A 161 5.17 3.65 3.86
N SER A 162 5.01 4.75 4.61
CA SER A 162 6.10 5.36 5.36
C SER A 162 6.52 4.52 6.58
N ASN A 163 7.81 4.57 6.94
CA ASN A 163 8.31 4.06 8.22
C ASN A 163 8.26 5.11 9.34
N SER A 164 7.98 6.37 8.99
CA SER A 164 7.81 7.42 9.99
C SER A 164 6.44 7.29 10.64
N PRO A 165 6.34 7.18 11.97
CA PRO A 165 5.05 7.08 12.67
C PRO A 165 4.13 8.27 12.35
N ASP A 166 4.67 9.48 12.28
CA ASP A 166 3.91 10.69 12.04
C ASP A 166 3.31 10.74 10.62
N ALA A 167 4.11 10.37 9.61
CA ALA A 167 3.64 10.32 8.22
C ALA A 167 2.66 9.16 7.96
N ALA A 168 2.73 8.08 8.75
CA ALA A 168 1.80 6.95 8.63
C ALA A 168 0.39 7.30 9.12
N LEU A 169 0.27 8.23 10.08
CA LEU A 169 -1.01 8.66 10.63
C LEU A 169 -1.70 9.72 9.78
N ASP A 170 -0.93 10.59 9.11
CA ASP A 170 -1.46 11.72 8.34
C ASP A 170 -2.00 11.34 6.94
N SER A 171 -1.56 10.23 6.37
CA SER A 171 -1.91 9.83 5.00
C SER A 171 -2.85 8.63 4.96
N ALA A 172 -3.94 8.66 5.72
CA ALA A 172 -4.92 7.59 5.76
C ALA A 172 -5.75 7.48 4.47
N VAL A 173 -5.14 6.96 3.40
CA VAL A 173 -5.94 6.49 2.26
C VAL A 173 -6.79 5.33 2.74
N GLN A 174 -8.10 5.51 2.68
CA GLN A 174 -9.05 4.48 3.03
C GLN A 174 -9.31 3.55 1.85
N VAL A 175 -9.44 2.28 2.13
CA VAL A 175 -9.85 1.23 1.22
C VAL A 175 -11.20 0.69 1.66
N SER A 176 -12.04 0.41 0.69
CA SER A 176 -13.42 -0.03 0.87
C SER A 176 -13.58 -1.51 0.48
N PRO A 177 -14.64 -2.17 0.94
CA PRO A 177 -14.96 -3.52 0.51
C PRO A 177 -15.01 -3.65 -1.02
N GLY A 178 -14.35 -4.66 -1.55
CA GLY A 178 -14.23 -4.91 -2.99
C GLY A 178 -13.01 -4.28 -3.65
N ASP A 179 -12.26 -3.43 -2.94
CA ASP A 179 -10.99 -2.91 -3.43
C ASP A 179 -9.90 -3.99 -3.40
N THR A 180 -8.86 -3.78 -4.19
CA THR A 180 -7.69 -4.66 -4.21
C THR A 180 -6.44 -3.85 -3.86
N VAL A 181 -5.69 -4.33 -2.87
CA VAL A 181 -4.38 -3.78 -2.50
C VAL A 181 -3.30 -4.67 -3.12
N ILE A 182 -2.47 -4.09 -3.97
CA ILE A 182 -1.39 -4.77 -4.67
C ILE A 182 -0.07 -4.25 -4.13
N VAL A 183 0.74 -5.15 -3.59
CA VAL A 183 2.07 -4.85 -3.09
C VAL A 183 3.11 -5.39 -4.08
N PRO A 184 3.73 -4.53 -4.91
CA PRO A 184 4.74 -4.95 -5.84
C PRO A 184 6.00 -5.42 -5.11
N ARG A 185 6.83 -6.18 -5.80
CA ARG A 185 8.20 -6.43 -5.38
C ARG A 185 9.06 -5.20 -5.59
N ALA A 186 9.92 -4.88 -4.63
CA ALA A 186 10.89 -3.81 -4.77
C ALA A 186 11.86 -4.08 -5.93
N GLY A 187 12.17 -3.05 -6.68
CA GLY A 187 13.19 -3.12 -7.71
C GLY A 187 14.56 -3.50 -7.13
N MET A 188 15.45 -3.94 -7.98
CA MET A 188 16.85 -4.23 -7.63
C MET A 188 17.79 -3.28 -8.36
N VAL A 189 18.88 -2.94 -7.70
CA VAL A 189 20.04 -2.25 -8.30
C VAL A 189 21.28 -3.10 -8.07
N TYR A 190 22.24 -2.98 -8.94
CA TYR A 190 23.43 -3.83 -8.90
C TYR A 190 24.67 -2.96 -8.73
N VAL A 191 25.62 -3.48 -7.96
CA VAL A 191 26.98 -2.93 -7.93
C VAL A 191 27.97 -4.02 -8.27
N LEU A 192 28.84 -3.73 -9.22
CA LEU A 192 29.85 -4.65 -9.76
C LEU A 192 31.23 -4.02 -9.71
N GLY A 193 32.25 -4.87 -9.78
CA GLY A 193 33.65 -4.47 -9.81
C GLY A 193 34.27 -4.40 -8.43
N ASP A 194 35.12 -3.40 -8.20
CA ASP A 194 36.00 -3.36 -7.03
C ASP A 194 35.35 -2.67 -5.82
N VAL A 195 34.35 -3.31 -5.28
CA VAL A 195 33.65 -2.98 -4.02
C VAL A 195 33.77 -4.14 -3.05
N ALA A 196 33.58 -3.89 -1.76
CA ALA A 196 33.74 -4.93 -0.75
C ALA A 196 32.77 -6.11 -0.91
N ARG A 197 31.53 -5.84 -1.34
CA ARG A 197 30.48 -6.85 -1.56
C ARG A 197 29.73 -6.53 -2.86
N PRO A 198 30.24 -6.97 -4.02
CA PRO A 198 29.52 -6.84 -5.29
C PRO A 198 28.27 -7.72 -5.29
N GLY A 199 27.20 -7.26 -5.95
CA GLY A 199 25.94 -7.99 -6.03
C GLY A 199 24.72 -7.12 -6.26
N GLY A 200 23.55 -7.73 -6.15
CA GLY A 200 22.25 -7.06 -6.27
C GLY A 200 21.70 -6.62 -4.91
N TYR A 201 21.14 -5.44 -4.86
CA TYR A 201 20.57 -4.82 -3.67
C TYR A 201 19.13 -4.40 -3.92
N THR A 202 18.21 -4.76 -3.03
CA THR A 202 16.81 -4.34 -3.11
C THR A 202 16.65 -2.85 -2.79
N MET A 203 15.78 -2.19 -3.54
CA MET A 203 15.44 -0.77 -3.36
C MET A 203 14.41 -0.58 -2.25
N THR A 204 14.70 -1.08 -1.05
CA THR A 204 13.80 -0.98 0.12
C THR A 204 14.18 0.20 1.01
N ASN A 205 14.08 1.43 0.53
CA ASN A 205 14.35 2.63 1.32
C ASN A 205 13.07 3.37 1.70
N ASN A 206 13.15 4.19 2.77
CA ASN A 206 12.05 5.03 3.21
C ASN A 206 11.58 6.03 2.15
N ASP A 207 12.47 6.44 1.23
CA ASP A 207 12.22 7.47 0.23
C ASP A 207 11.96 6.90 -1.18
N ALA A 208 11.64 5.63 -1.31
CA ALA A 208 11.38 4.93 -2.57
C ALA A 208 12.53 4.97 -3.60
N GLN A 209 13.64 5.63 -3.32
CA GLN A 209 14.80 5.71 -4.20
C GLN A 209 16.10 5.47 -3.42
N ILE A 210 16.95 4.60 -3.94
CA ILE A 210 18.32 4.41 -3.46
C ILE A 210 19.26 5.27 -4.30
N THR A 211 20.25 5.90 -3.68
CA THR A 211 21.24 6.68 -4.39
C THR A 211 22.54 5.91 -4.63
N VAL A 212 23.40 6.41 -5.50
CA VAL A 212 24.70 5.79 -5.79
C VAL A 212 25.54 5.64 -4.53
N LEU A 213 25.67 6.70 -3.71
CA LEU A 213 26.47 6.62 -2.49
C LEU A 213 25.87 5.66 -1.47
N GLN A 214 24.56 5.62 -1.35
CA GLN A 214 23.88 4.65 -0.47
C GLN A 214 24.08 3.21 -0.94
N LEU A 215 24.02 2.96 -2.26
CA LEU A 215 24.29 1.64 -2.82
C LEU A 215 25.73 1.20 -2.54
N VAL A 216 26.72 2.08 -2.82
CA VAL A 216 28.12 1.80 -2.56
C VAL A 216 28.39 1.58 -1.07
N ALA A 217 27.76 2.37 -0.19
CA ALA A 217 27.84 2.19 1.26
C ALA A 217 27.25 0.84 1.71
N ARG A 218 26.11 0.43 1.18
CA ARG A 218 25.52 -0.91 1.43
C ARG A 218 26.43 -2.04 0.95
N ALA A 219 27.15 -1.83 -0.14
CA ALA A 219 28.15 -2.77 -0.64
C ALA A 219 29.45 -2.79 0.19
N GLY A 220 29.52 -2.02 1.28
CA GLY A 220 30.68 -1.97 2.16
C GLY A 220 31.78 -1.01 1.69
N GLY A 221 31.47 -0.14 0.73
CA GLY A 221 32.41 0.82 0.14
C GLY A 221 33.25 0.26 -1.01
N THR A 222 34.10 1.12 -1.56
CA THR A 222 35.07 0.74 -2.59
C THR A 222 36.36 0.20 -1.96
N ASN A 223 36.98 -0.82 -2.56
CA ASN A 223 38.26 -1.35 -2.10
C ASN A 223 39.40 -0.36 -2.39
N HIS A 224 40.58 -0.60 -1.80
CA HIS A 224 41.79 0.23 -2.00
C HIS A 224 42.30 0.20 -3.44
N SER A 225 42.09 -0.89 -4.17
CA SER A 225 42.44 -1.07 -5.59
C SER A 225 41.46 -0.41 -6.54
N ALA A 226 40.30 0.03 -6.05
CA ALA A 226 39.27 0.64 -6.88
C ALA A 226 39.71 1.98 -7.49
N VAL A 227 39.13 2.27 -8.65
CA VAL A 227 39.30 3.56 -9.35
C VAL A 227 37.94 4.27 -9.47
N PRO A 228 37.45 4.90 -8.36
CA PRO A 228 36.11 5.52 -8.35
C PRO A 228 35.95 6.68 -9.33
N SER A 229 37.06 7.28 -9.81
CA SER A 229 37.00 8.32 -10.83
C SER A 229 36.62 7.82 -12.23
N HIS A 230 36.71 6.53 -12.47
CA HIS A 230 36.36 5.86 -13.73
C HIS A 230 35.14 4.94 -13.57
N ALA A 231 34.39 5.10 -12.49
CA ALA A 231 33.15 4.36 -12.31
C ALA A 231 32.14 4.71 -13.43
N LYS A 232 31.26 3.75 -13.71
CA LYS A 232 30.22 3.88 -14.72
C LYS A 232 28.87 3.56 -14.11
N LEU A 233 27.85 4.28 -14.57
CA LEU A 233 26.47 3.96 -14.35
C LEU A 233 25.91 3.35 -15.64
N ILE A 234 25.30 2.19 -15.55
CA ILE A 234 24.77 1.45 -16.69
C ILE A 234 23.27 1.36 -16.51
N HIS A 235 22.53 2.02 -17.37
CA HIS A 235 21.07 2.01 -17.40
C HIS A 235 20.56 0.99 -18.42
N LYS A 236 19.54 0.25 -18.02
CA LYS A 236 18.79 -0.58 -18.96
C LYS A 236 17.77 0.28 -19.72
N SER A 237 17.89 0.36 -21.02
CA SER A 237 16.97 1.08 -21.92
C SER A 237 16.37 0.09 -22.93
N GLY A 238 15.17 -0.42 -22.61
CA GLY A 238 14.53 -1.47 -23.40
C GLY A 238 15.39 -2.73 -23.48
N ASN A 239 15.90 -3.08 -24.66
CA ASN A 239 16.74 -4.25 -24.92
C ASN A 239 18.26 -3.93 -24.95
N SER A 240 18.65 -2.69 -24.70
CA SER A 240 20.04 -2.22 -24.72
C SER A 240 20.46 -1.66 -23.36
N TYR A 241 21.78 -1.52 -23.16
CA TYR A 241 22.36 -0.88 -22.00
C TYR A 241 23.07 0.41 -22.45
N ILE A 242 22.86 1.49 -21.71
CA ILE A 242 23.50 2.79 -21.92
C ILE A 242 24.49 2.99 -20.78
N GLU A 243 25.77 3.18 -21.13
CA GLU A 243 26.81 3.48 -20.14
C GLU A 243 27.04 4.98 -20.04
N GLU A 244 27.03 5.50 -18.80
CA GLU A 244 27.34 6.90 -18.50
C GLU A 244 28.50 6.98 -17.52
N PRO A 245 29.44 7.94 -17.71
CA PRO A 245 30.51 8.16 -16.74
C PRO A 245 29.93 8.59 -15.39
N LEU A 246 30.30 7.87 -14.32
CA LEU A 246 29.86 8.15 -12.97
C LEU A 246 31.00 8.81 -12.18
N PRO A 247 30.90 10.10 -11.79
CA PRO A 247 31.95 10.78 -11.03
C PRO A 247 31.93 10.41 -9.56
N LEU A 248 31.99 9.12 -9.25
CA LEU A 248 31.85 8.56 -7.91
C LEU A 248 32.86 9.17 -6.91
N SER A 249 34.10 9.38 -7.33
CA SER A 249 35.12 10.03 -6.47
C SER A 249 34.76 11.47 -6.09
N ALA A 250 34.13 12.23 -7.00
CA ALA A 250 33.69 13.59 -6.73
C ALA A 250 32.46 13.61 -5.83
N MET A 251 31.54 12.64 -5.99
CA MET A 251 30.38 12.45 -5.09
C MET A 251 30.82 12.10 -3.69
N GLN A 252 31.76 11.17 -3.52
CA GLN A 252 32.31 10.79 -2.20
C GLN A 252 32.98 11.93 -1.47
N LYS A 253 33.54 12.91 -2.22
CA LYS A 253 34.18 14.14 -1.66
C LYS A 253 33.18 15.28 -1.44
N GLY A 254 31.90 15.10 -1.77
CA GLY A 254 30.89 16.16 -1.69
C GLY A 254 30.96 17.21 -2.79
N ASN A 255 31.80 17.02 -3.81
CA ASN A 255 31.99 17.97 -4.94
C ASN A 255 30.93 17.78 -6.04
N ARG A 256 30.10 16.76 -5.96
CA ARG A 256 28.99 16.46 -6.86
C ARG A 256 27.81 15.92 -6.05
N SER A 257 26.61 16.29 -6.48
CA SER A 257 25.36 15.76 -5.91
C SER A 257 25.26 14.25 -6.13
N ASP A 258 24.73 13.56 -5.15
CA ASP A 258 24.41 12.14 -5.26
C ASP A 258 23.29 11.90 -6.28
N LEU A 259 23.34 10.80 -7.01
CA LEU A 259 22.39 10.46 -8.07
C LEU A 259 21.42 9.38 -7.60
N PRO A 260 20.10 9.56 -7.80
CA PRO A 260 19.13 8.51 -7.57
C PRO A 260 19.24 7.41 -8.63
N LEU A 261 19.14 6.17 -8.22
CA LEU A 261 19.16 4.99 -9.06
C LEU A 261 17.74 4.54 -9.41
N ARG A 262 17.59 3.95 -10.57
CA ARG A 262 16.38 3.27 -11.02
C ARG A 262 16.51 1.77 -10.86
N ALA A 263 15.40 1.06 -10.87
CA ALA A 263 15.43 -0.39 -10.92
C ALA A 263 16.22 -0.88 -12.14
N ASP A 264 16.98 -1.94 -11.94
CA ASP A 264 17.88 -2.57 -12.92
C ASP A 264 19.13 -1.74 -13.29
N ASP A 265 19.40 -0.60 -12.63
CA ASP A 265 20.65 0.13 -12.80
C ASP A 265 21.83 -0.65 -12.24
N ILE A 266 22.96 -0.54 -12.91
CA ILE A 266 24.22 -1.17 -12.52
C ILE A 266 25.28 -0.09 -12.29
N VAL A 267 25.83 -0.05 -11.10
CA VAL A 267 27.01 0.77 -10.77
C VAL A 267 28.25 -0.11 -10.92
N TYR A 268 29.11 0.21 -11.87
CA TYR A 268 30.36 -0.49 -12.09
C TYR A 268 31.56 0.30 -11.59
N VAL A 269 32.35 -0.26 -10.71
CA VAL A 269 33.57 0.34 -10.15
C VAL A 269 34.77 -0.44 -10.63
N PRO A 270 35.60 0.10 -11.56
CA PRO A 270 36.76 -0.60 -12.05
C PRO A 270 37.87 -0.70 -11.02
N PHE A 271 38.73 -1.71 -11.16
CA PHE A 271 39.94 -1.90 -10.35
C PHE A 271 41.18 -1.46 -11.11
N SER A 272 42.23 -1.08 -10.35
CA SER A 272 43.56 -0.76 -10.94
C SER A 272 44.52 -1.89 -10.70
N TYR A 273 45.02 -2.47 -11.78
CA TYR A 273 46.03 -3.53 -11.73
C TYR A 273 47.34 -3.03 -11.08
N MET A 274 47.73 -1.78 -11.38
CA MET A 274 48.97 -1.17 -10.86
C MET A 274 48.92 -0.93 -9.34
N ARG A 275 47.77 -0.56 -8.78
CA ARG A 275 47.61 -0.39 -7.34
C ARG A 275 47.71 -1.71 -6.59
N ASN A 276 47.16 -2.78 -7.15
CA ASN A 276 47.18 -4.11 -6.56
C ASN A 276 48.58 -4.69 -6.54
N PHE A 277 49.34 -4.48 -7.61
CA PHE A 277 50.73 -4.93 -7.69
C PHE A 277 51.65 -4.18 -6.69
N GLY A 278 51.45 -2.87 -6.52
CA GLY A 278 52.19 -2.07 -5.54
C GLY A 278 51.98 -2.50 -4.10
N MET A 279 50.78 -2.91 -3.71
CA MET A 279 50.51 -3.42 -2.36
C MET A 279 51.07 -4.79 -2.08
N GLN A 280 51.09 -5.70 -3.05
CA GLN A 280 51.73 -7.01 -2.92
C GLN A 280 53.27 -6.86 -2.83
N ALA A 281 53.85 -5.93 -3.60
CA ALA A 281 55.27 -5.65 -3.56
C ALA A 281 55.75 -5.03 -2.23
N SER A 282 54.92 -4.13 -1.62
CA SER A 282 55.22 -3.53 -0.31
C SER A 282 55.10 -4.55 0.84
N GLY A 283 54.14 -5.51 0.74
CA GLY A 283 54.02 -6.61 1.71
C GLY A 283 55.22 -7.57 1.72
N LEU A 284 55.78 -7.84 0.54
CA LEU A 284 57.00 -8.66 0.40
C LEU A 284 58.26 -7.90 0.90
N ALA A 285 58.37 -6.59 0.65
CA ALA A 285 59.48 -5.79 1.15
C ALA A 285 59.50 -5.66 2.68
N GLY A 286 58.34 -5.63 3.34
CA GLY A 286 58.22 -5.65 4.79
C GLY A 286 58.67 -6.97 5.46
N GLN A 287 58.45 -8.12 4.77
CA GLN A 287 58.88 -9.42 5.27
C GLN A 287 60.40 -9.67 5.11
N VAL A 288 61.01 -9.10 4.09
CA VAL A 288 62.47 -9.21 3.91
C VAL A 288 63.25 -8.33 4.88
N GLY A 289 62.68 -7.17 5.26
CA GLY A 289 63.30 -6.26 6.23
C GLY A 289 63.33 -6.81 7.67
N SER A 290 62.37 -7.61 8.08
CA SER A 290 62.33 -8.24 9.41
C SER A 290 63.26 -9.46 9.55
N ALA A 291 63.63 -10.12 8.47
CA ALA A 291 64.56 -11.21 8.51
C ALA A 291 66.06 -10.80 8.61
N ALA A 292 66.37 -9.54 8.31
CA ALA A 292 67.73 -8.98 8.39
C ALA A 292 68.14 -8.53 9.79
N ILE A 293 67.23 -8.35 10.75
CA ILE A 293 67.50 -7.84 12.09
C ILE A 293 67.89 -8.94 13.11
N TYR A 294 67.76 -10.21 12.73
CA TYR A 294 68.11 -11.34 13.61
C TYR A 294 69.45 -12.03 13.30
N ARG A 295 70.36 -11.31 12.66
CA ARG A 295 71.75 -11.78 12.53
C ARG A 295 72.72 -10.67 13.01
N PHE A 296 72.84 -10.56 14.32
CA PHE A 296 74.09 -10.18 15.01
C PHE A 296 73.89 -10.46 16.48
#